data_4a3ba84e13c59afb8b6e3effc4f5976d
#
_entry.id   4a3ba84e13c59afb8b6e3effc4f5976d
#
_cell.length_a   1.000
_cell.length_b   1.000
_cell.length_c   1.000
_cell.angle_alpha   90.00
_cell.angle_beta   90.00
_cell.angle_gamma   90.00
#
_symmetry.space_group_name_H-M   'P 1'
#
loop_
_entity.id
_entity.type
_entity.pdbx_description
1 polymer ?
#
loop_
_entity_poly.entity_id
_entity_poly.type
_entity_poly.pdbx_seq_one_letter_code
_entity_poly.pdbx_strand_id
1 'polypeptide(L)'
;MFIYNRKTNKIFNLNAVANIFVGREGDSVSLGLTSGQISKFKEYNSEQEAREAIAMLADTIRVGKSEIFTMPESEELKQRIQQMPLEQIHHISGKKTKGHGGS
;
A
#
# COMPACT_ATOMS: atom_id res chain seq x y z
N MET A 1 8.05 5.77 13.77
CA MET A 1 7.09 4.71 13.37
C MET A 1 7.84 3.54 12.76
N PHE A 2 7.33 2.36 12.99
CA PHE A 2 7.85 1.13 12.40
C PHE A 2 6.81 0.53 11.48
N ILE A 3 7.25 -0.17 10.45
CA ILE A 3 6.36 -0.96 9.61
C ILE A 3 6.71 -2.43 9.79
N TYR A 4 5.69 -3.27 9.85
CA TYR A 4 5.83 -4.67 10.22
C TYR A 4 5.10 -5.56 9.22
N ASN A 5 5.78 -6.60 8.74
CA ASN A 5 5.18 -7.63 7.88
C ASN A 5 5.05 -8.91 8.70
N ARG A 6 3.82 -9.25 9.06
CA ARG A 6 3.56 -10.43 9.88
C ARG A 6 4.01 -11.72 9.21
N LYS A 7 3.85 -11.78 7.90
CA LYS A 7 4.10 -13.03 7.18
C LYS A 7 5.56 -13.40 7.18
N THR A 8 6.44 -12.42 7.02
CA THR A 8 7.87 -12.67 7.02
C THR A 8 8.53 -12.32 8.34
N ASN A 9 7.76 -11.77 9.27
CA ASN A 9 8.25 -11.33 10.57
C ASN A 9 9.38 -10.31 10.45
N LYS A 10 9.23 -9.39 9.49
CA LYS A 10 10.21 -8.32 9.28
C LYS A 10 9.64 -7.01 9.76
N ILE A 11 10.50 -6.19 10.37
CA ILE A 11 10.11 -4.88 10.85
C ILE A 11 11.20 -3.88 10.44
N PHE A 12 10.78 -2.72 9.98
CA PHE A 12 11.68 -1.66 9.57
C PHE A 12 11.31 -0.37 10.28
N ASN A 13 12.33 0.38 10.69
CA ASN A 13 12.13 1.74 11.18
C ASN A 13 11.95 2.67 9.99
N LEU A 14 10.85 3.42 9.95
CA LEU A 14 10.58 4.32 8.85
C LEU A 14 11.64 5.41 8.70
N ASN A 15 12.40 5.69 9.76
CA ASN A 15 13.50 6.65 9.65
C ASN A 15 14.61 6.16 8.72
N ALA A 16 14.68 4.86 8.47
CA ALA A 16 15.65 4.29 7.55
C ALA A 16 15.10 4.12 6.14
N VAL A 17 13.88 4.57 5.90
CA VAL A 17 13.18 4.38 4.63
C VAL A 17 13.04 5.75 3.96
N ALA A 18 13.61 5.87 2.75
CA ALA A 18 13.54 7.11 1.99
C ALA A 18 12.24 7.19 1.17
N ASN A 19 11.77 6.06 0.66
CA ASN A 19 10.51 6.05 -0.09
C ASN A 19 9.91 4.64 -0.06
N ILE A 20 8.61 4.59 -0.34
CA ILE A 20 7.85 3.34 -0.39
C ILE A 20 7.10 3.37 -1.71
N PHE A 21 7.15 2.27 -2.45
CA PHE A 21 6.59 2.28 -3.80
C PHE A 21 6.17 0.87 -4.20
N VAL A 22 5.32 0.82 -5.23
CA VAL A 22 4.95 -0.46 -5.84
C VAL A 22 6.15 -1.01 -6.57
N GLY A 23 6.48 -2.28 -6.33
CA GLY A 23 7.64 -2.89 -6.91
C GLY A 23 7.53 -3.04 -8.42
N ARG A 24 8.64 -3.42 -9.03
CA ARG A 24 8.74 -3.45 -10.50
C ARG A 24 7.70 -4.35 -11.14
N GLU A 25 7.37 -5.46 -10.47
CA GLU A 25 6.42 -6.41 -11.03
C GLU A 25 4.97 -6.02 -10.78
N GLY A 26 4.75 -4.98 -10.00
CA GLY A 26 3.41 -4.41 -9.85
C GLY A 26 2.57 -5.00 -8.75
N ASP A 27 3.04 -6.04 -8.06
CA ASP A 27 2.23 -6.71 -7.04
C ASP A 27 2.90 -6.75 -5.68
N SER A 28 3.86 -5.87 -5.43
CA SER A 28 4.54 -5.86 -4.15
C SER A 28 4.77 -4.44 -3.68
N VAL A 29 5.00 -4.30 -2.37
CA VAL A 29 5.42 -3.04 -1.76
C VAL A 29 6.92 -3.14 -1.51
N SER A 30 7.66 -2.18 -2.03
CA SER A 30 9.09 -2.12 -1.89
C SER A 30 9.50 -0.88 -1.12
N LEU A 31 10.64 -0.97 -0.45
CA LEU A 31 11.20 0.13 0.33
C LEU A 31 12.52 0.56 -0.28
N GLY A 32 12.64 1.85 -0.56
CA GLY A 32 13.94 2.43 -0.87
C GLY A 32 14.53 2.92 0.43
N LEU A 33 15.68 2.37 0.82
CA LEU A 33 16.28 2.68 2.10
C LEU A 33 17.20 3.89 1.97
N THR A 34 17.43 4.57 3.09
CA THR A 34 18.31 5.73 3.09
C THR A 34 19.75 5.34 2.72
N SER A 35 20.10 4.06 2.87
CA SER A 35 21.41 3.57 2.44
C SER A 35 21.53 3.45 0.93
N GLY A 36 20.44 3.57 0.19
CA GLY A 36 20.42 3.38 -1.25
C GLY A 36 19.95 2.02 -1.69
N GLN A 37 19.80 1.08 -0.77
CA GLN A 37 19.34 -0.25 -1.09
C GLN A 37 17.84 -0.26 -1.28
N ILE A 38 17.36 -1.24 -2.07
CA ILE A 38 15.94 -1.45 -2.28
C ILE A 38 15.60 -2.83 -1.71
N SER A 39 14.51 -2.89 -0.93
CA SER A 39 14.07 -4.12 -0.30
C SER A 39 12.63 -4.36 -0.66
N LYS A 40 12.32 -5.55 -1.21
CA LYS A 40 10.93 -5.97 -1.38
C LYS A 40 10.40 -6.33 0.00
N PHE A 41 9.40 -5.62 0.47
CA PHE A 41 8.94 -5.76 1.84
C PHE A 41 7.74 -6.67 1.96
N LYS A 42 6.79 -6.59 1.03
CA LYS A 42 5.55 -7.37 1.13
C LYS A 42 5.03 -7.67 -0.25
N GLU A 43 4.67 -8.93 -0.50
CA GLU A 43 4.06 -9.34 -1.76
C GLU A 43 2.55 -9.41 -1.60
N TYR A 44 1.84 -9.06 -2.67
CA TYR A 44 0.39 -9.12 -2.74
C TYR A 44 -0.01 -9.87 -4.01
N ASN A 45 -1.31 -10.02 -4.22
CA ASN A 45 -1.81 -10.74 -5.38
C ASN A 45 -2.06 -9.85 -6.58
N SER A 46 -2.05 -8.53 -6.38
CA SER A 46 -2.32 -7.61 -7.47
C SER A 46 -1.73 -6.24 -7.16
N GLU A 47 -1.58 -5.42 -8.20
CA GLU A 47 -1.10 -4.05 -8.04
C GLU A 47 -2.10 -3.23 -7.22
N GLN A 48 -3.40 -3.49 -7.38
CA GLN A 48 -4.41 -2.76 -6.63
C GLN A 48 -4.24 -2.99 -5.13
N GLU A 49 -3.94 -4.22 -4.74
CA GLU A 49 -3.70 -4.53 -3.34
C GLU A 49 -2.45 -3.81 -2.82
N ALA A 50 -1.38 -3.82 -3.60
CA ALA A 50 -0.15 -3.14 -3.19
C ALA A 50 -0.39 -1.64 -3.02
N ARG A 51 -1.13 -1.04 -3.94
CA ARG A 51 -1.43 0.40 -3.86
C ARG A 51 -2.32 0.70 -2.65
N GLU A 52 -3.29 -0.16 -2.37
CA GLU A 52 -4.16 0.06 -1.22
C GLU A 52 -3.38 -0.03 0.08
N ALA A 53 -2.44 -0.97 0.17
CA ALA A 53 -1.60 -1.09 1.37
C ALA A 53 -0.80 0.19 1.60
N ILE A 54 -0.24 0.75 0.53
CA ILE A 54 0.52 1.99 0.64
C ILE A 54 -0.40 3.14 1.05
N ALA A 55 -1.61 3.18 0.51
CA ALA A 55 -2.57 4.23 0.88
C ALA A 55 -2.94 4.16 2.35
N MET A 56 -3.11 2.94 2.88
CA MET A 56 -3.40 2.77 4.30
C MET A 56 -2.25 3.26 5.17
N LEU A 57 -1.02 2.95 4.75
CA LEU A 57 0.15 3.42 5.48
C LEU A 57 0.22 4.95 5.44
N ALA A 58 -0.03 5.54 4.28
CA ALA A 58 -0.02 7.00 4.15
C ALA A 58 -1.03 7.65 5.08
N ASP A 59 -2.23 7.07 5.17
CA ASP A 59 -3.25 7.57 6.09
C ASP A 59 -2.78 7.48 7.54
N THR A 60 -2.14 6.38 7.89
CA THR A 60 -1.65 6.19 9.25
C THR A 60 -0.57 7.22 9.58
N ILE A 61 0.32 7.49 8.64
CA ILE A 61 1.37 8.49 8.83
C ILE A 61 0.74 9.87 9.00
N ARG A 62 -0.28 10.18 8.19
CA ARG A 62 -0.93 11.49 8.23
C ARG A 62 -1.58 11.73 9.58
N VAL A 63 -2.22 10.70 10.16
CA VAL A 63 -2.84 10.81 11.46
C VAL A 63 -1.77 10.96 12.55
N GLY A 64 -0.64 10.28 12.42
CA GLY A 64 0.50 10.50 13.28
C GLY A 64 0.41 9.98 14.69
N LYS A 65 -0.49 9.03 14.95
CA LYS A 65 -0.71 8.54 16.32
C LYS A 65 -0.22 7.12 16.56
N SER A 66 0.22 6.43 15.52
CA SER A 66 0.64 5.04 15.64
C SER A 66 2.14 4.94 15.69
N GLU A 67 2.65 3.99 16.46
CA GLU A 67 4.08 3.71 16.51
C GLU A 67 4.46 2.57 15.60
N ILE A 68 3.51 1.68 15.31
CA ILE A 68 3.73 0.55 14.42
C ILE A 68 2.57 0.47 13.44
N PHE A 69 2.90 0.29 12.17
CA PHE A 69 1.90 -0.04 11.16
C PHE A 69 2.14 -1.47 10.71
N THR A 70 1.16 -2.34 10.94
CA THR A 70 1.22 -3.72 10.47
C THR A 70 0.66 -3.75 9.06
N MET A 71 1.47 -4.25 8.11
CA MET A 71 1.03 -4.35 6.74
C MET A 71 -0.20 -5.25 6.67
N PRO A 72 -1.26 -4.81 5.97
CA PRO A 72 -2.45 -5.65 5.82
C PRO A 72 -2.15 -6.87 4.97
N GLU A 73 -2.89 -7.94 5.19
CA GLU A 73 -2.79 -9.12 4.36
C GLU A 73 -3.72 -8.99 3.14
N SER A 74 -3.46 -9.81 2.12
CA SER A 74 -4.24 -9.73 0.88
C SER A 74 -5.73 -9.85 1.13
N GLU A 75 -6.12 -10.71 2.06
CA GLU A 75 -7.56 -10.91 2.32
C GLU A 75 -8.21 -9.68 2.91
N GLU A 76 -7.49 -9.00 3.81
CA GLU A 76 -8.00 -7.75 4.35
C GLU A 76 -8.18 -6.71 3.25
N LEU A 77 -7.23 -6.66 2.32
CA LEU A 77 -7.28 -5.69 1.24
C LEU A 77 -8.38 -6.01 0.24
N LYS A 78 -8.58 -7.29 -0.04
CA LYS A 78 -9.67 -7.68 -0.93
C LYS A 78 -11.02 -7.22 -0.40
N GLN A 79 -11.23 -7.40 0.90
CA GLN A 79 -12.49 -6.97 1.50
C GLN A 79 -12.65 -5.46 1.43
N ARG A 80 -11.58 -4.71 1.70
CA ARG A 80 -11.63 -3.26 1.60
C ARG A 80 -11.98 -2.81 0.18
N ILE A 81 -11.32 -3.40 -0.80
CA ILE A 81 -11.52 -3.02 -2.20
C ILE A 81 -12.94 -3.33 -2.64
N GLN A 82 -13.45 -4.48 -2.24
CA GLN A 82 -14.80 -4.87 -2.61
C GLN A 82 -15.87 -4.00 -1.98
N GLN A 83 -15.56 -3.36 -0.86
CA GLN A 83 -16.51 -2.49 -0.16
C GLN A 83 -16.41 -1.04 -0.58
N MET A 84 -15.50 -0.71 -1.49
CA MET A 84 -15.36 0.66 -1.95
C MET A 84 -16.53 1.07 -2.84
N PRO A 85 -16.99 2.33 -2.73
CA PRO A 85 -17.94 2.85 -3.70
C PRO A 85 -17.36 2.83 -5.10
N LEU A 86 -18.24 2.78 -6.10
CA LEU A 86 -17.81 2.69 -7.48
C LEU A 86 -16.93 3.85 -7.90
N GLU A 87 -17.26 5.06 -7.48
CA GLU A 87 -16.44 6.20 -7.88
C GLU A 87 -15.03 6.10 -7.27
N GLN A 88 -14.89 5.52 -6.09
CA GLN A 88 -13.56 5.33 -5.53
C GLN A 88 -12.78 4.26 -6.30
N ILE A 89 -13.47 3.22 -6.74
CA ILE A 89 -12.83 2.18 -7.53
C ILE A 89 -12.34 2.77 -8.84
N HIS A 90 -13.15 3.57 -9.52
CA HIS A 90 -12.75 4.23 -10.75
C HIS A 90 -11.56 5.15 -10.51
N HIS A 91 -11.57 5.87 -9.42
CA HIS A 91 -10.48 6.76 -9.09
C HIS A 91 -9.19 5.99 -8.88
N ILE A 92 -9.27 4.86 -8.18
CA ILE A 92 -8.09 4.05 -7.91
C ILE A 92 -7.55 3.48 -9.21
N SER A 93 -8.43 3.07 -10.12
CA SER A 93 -7.99 2.48 -11.38
C SER A 93 -7.44 3.52 -12.35
N GLY A 94 -7.63 4.81 -12.06
CA GLY A 94 -7.13 5.88 -12.91
C GLY A 94 -8.00 6.17 -14.10
N LYS A 95 -9.19 5.64 -14.14
CA LYS A 95 -10.11 5.94 -15.22
C LYS A 95 -11.09 6.98 -14.83
N LYS A 96 -11.51 7.63 -15.78
CA LYS A 96 -12.47 8.58 -15.51
C LYS A 96 -13.60 8.48 -16.30
N THR A 97 -14.17 8.23 -16.47
CA THR A 97 -14.95 8.10 -17.21
C THR A 97 -16.08 8.38 -17.19
N LYS A 98 -15.86 8.56 -17.33
CA LYS A 98 -16.74 8.81 -17.39
C LYS A 98 -17.60 8.95 -17.28
N GLY A 99 -17.62 9.05 -17.44
CA GLY A 99 -18.41 9.23 -17.37
C GLY A 99 -19.03 9.11 -17.50
N HIS A 100 -18.90 9.14 -17.57
CA HIS A 100 -19.64 9.00 -17.63
C HIS A 100 -20.18 8.74 -17.62
N GLY A 101 -20.12 8.83 -17.88
CA GLY A 101 -20.67 8.59 -17.79
C GLY A 101 -20.83 8.11 -17.75
N GLY A 102 -20.78 8.15 -17.85
CA GLY A 102 -20.98 7.82 -17.78
C GLY A 102 -20.86 7.38 -17.82
N SER A 103 -20.63 7.72 -18.07
CA SER A 103 -20.68 7.35 -17.93
C SER A 103 -20.69 7.09 -17.75
#